data_07725e60551d2e14759e8145f1bd6c94
#
_entry.id   07725e60551d2e14759e8145f1bd6c94
#
_cell.length_a   1.000
_cell.length_b   1.000
_cell.length_c   1.000
_cell.angle_alpha   90.00
_cell.angle_beta   90.00
_cell.angle_gamma   90.00
#
_symmetry.space_group_name_H-M   'P 1'
#
loop_
_entity.id
_entity.type
_entity.pdbx_description
1 polymer ?
#
loop_
_entity_poly.entity_id
_entity_poly.type
_entity_poly.pdbx_seq_one_letter_code
_entity_poly.pdbx_strand_id
1 'polypeptide(L)'
;MHAAHLLAPDYPDGQLFVDLRGFSPGEKAQEPGAVLHSLLRTVGIPDDRIPDDLERRTTLWRTVSAQRKLLLLLDNAADAAQVRPLLPASEDCLAILTGRVRMLELDGAEWLPLGLLSAEDSTTLLTRMLGADRTSAEPQAVDQLARLCCGLPSPCASPPPGCATAPAGPSSTWSTGSPTRPGGCGR
;
A
#
# COMPACT_ATOMS: atom_id res chain seq x y z
N MET A 1 0.46 -4.24 4.29
CA MET A 1 1.12 -5.55 4.58
C MET A 1 1.20 -5.85 6.08
N HIS A 2 1.78 -4.97 6.95
CA HIS A 2 1.94 -5.27 8.38
C HIS A 2 0.61 -5.57 9.10
N ALA A 3 -0.43 -4.75 8.89
CA ALA A 3 -1.76 -4.99 9.45
C ALA A 3 -2.34 -6.34 9.03
N ALA A 4 -2.16 -6.74 7.77
CA ALA A 4 -2.62 -8.04 7.30
C ALA A 4 -1.92 -9.21 8.01
N HIS A 5 -0.62 -9.09 8.32
CA HIS A 5 0.08 -10.12 9.10
C HIS A 5 -0.43 -10.22 10.54
N LEU A 6 -0.77 -9.10 11.16
CA LEU A 6 -1.34 -9.09 12.52
C LEU A 6 -2.72 -9.73 12.58
N LEU A 7 -3.52 -9.55 11.53
CA LEU A 7 -4.88 -10.09 11.42
C LEU A 7 -4.94 -11.52 10.88
N ALA A 8 -3.86 -12.00 10.27
CA ALA A 8 -3.80 -13.33 9.63
C ALA A 8 -4.32 -14.50 10.49
N PRO A 9 -4.03 -14.57 11.82
CA PRO A 9 -4.53 -15.64 12.66
C PRO A 9 -6.06 -15.73 12.74
N ASP A 10 -6.78 -14.62 12.57
CA ASP A 10 -8.23 -14.55 12.65
C ASP A 10 -8.93 -15.05 11.37
N TYR A 11 -8.15 -15.25 10.29
CA TYR A 11 -8.64 -15.65 8.96
C TYR A 11 -7.97 -16.93 8.47
N PRO A 12 -8.33 -18.09 9.08
CA PRO A 12 -7.64 -19.37 8.84
C PRO A 12 -7.85 -19.93 7.43
N ASP A 13 -8.92 -19.55 6.73
CA ASP A 13 -9.25 -20.10 5.42
C ASP A 13 -8.44 -19.47 4.26
N GLY A 14 -7.67 -18.41 4.56
CA GLY A 14 -6.71 -17.83 3.63
C GLY A 14 -6.54 -16.33 3.72
N GLN A 15 -5.35 -15.90 3.32
CA GLN A 15 -5.00 -14.49 3.14
C GLN A 15 -4.66 -14.27 1.66
N LEU A 16 -5.44 -13.42 1.01
CA LEU A 16 -5.34 -13.15 -0.41
C LEU A 16 -4.85 -11.73 -0.64
N PHE A 17 -3.79 -11.58 -1.42
CA PHE A 17 -3.26 -10.27 -1.81
C PHE A 17 -3.37 -10.08 -3.31
N VAL A 18 -3.87 -8.91 -3.72
CA VAL A 18 -3.94 -8.50 -5.13
C VAL A 18 -3.52 -7.04 -5.26
N ASP A 19 -2.53 -6.75 -6.09
CA ASP A 19 -2.25 -5.40 -6.57
C ASP A 19 -3.15 -5.09 -7.77
N LEU A 20 -4.10 -4.17 -7.62
CA LEU A 20 -5.07 -3.80 -8.66
C LEU A 20 -4.52 -2.84 -9.72
N ARG A 21 -3.30 -2.30 -9.51
CA ARG A 21 -2.59 -1.40 -10.44
C ARG A 21 -3.36 -0.15 -10.85
N GLY A 22 -4.21 0.36 -9.98
CA GLY A 22 -5.07 1.50 -10.30
C GLY A 22 -4.32 2.79 -10.65
N PHE A 23 -3.14 2.99 -10.04
CA PHE A 23 -2.32 4.18 -10.21
C PHE A 23 -0.86 3.87 -10.56
N SER A 24 -0.59 2.71 -11.15
CA SER A 24 0.76 2.30 -11.55
C SER A 24 1.15 3.01 -12.85
N PRO A 25 2.25 3.79 -12.87
CA PRO A 25 2.68 4.49 -14.08
C PRO A 25 2.99 3.51 -15.22
N GLY A 26 2.39 3.72 -16.39
CA GLY A 26 2.64 2.90 -17.59
C GLY A 26 1.96 1.53 -17.59
N GLU A 27 1.24 1.17 -16.54
CA GLU A 27 0.47 -0.07 -16.46
C GLU A 27 -1.03 0.19 -16.55
N LYS A 28 -1.76 -0.74 -17.15
CA LYS A 28 -3.23 -0.71 -17.15
C LYS A 28 -3.75 -1.31 -15.85
N ALA A 29 -4.76 -0.68 -15.25
CA ALA A 29 -5.46 -1.23 -14.10
C ALA A 29 -5.96 -2.65 -14.40
N GLN A 30 -5.89 -3.53 -13.41
CA GLN A 30 -6.35 -4.92 -13.58
C GLN A 30 -7.87 -4.97 -13.77
N GLU A 31 -8.29 -5.73 -14.77
CA GLU A 31 -9.72 -5.95 -15.03
C GLU A 31 -10.31 -6.86 -13.94
N PRO A 32 -11.46 -6.51 -13.36
CA PRO A 32 -12.07 -7.28 -12.26
C PRO A 32 -12.29 -8.77 -12.60
N GLY A 33 -12.62 -9.06 -13.85
CA GLY A 33 -12.82 -10.45 -14.33
C GLY A 33 -11.54 -11.28 -14.27
N ALA A 34 -10.38 -10.70 -14.58
CA ALA A 34 -9.09 -11.40 -14.48
C ALA A 34 -8.69 -11.63 -13.03
N VAL A 35 -8.93 -10.62 -12.18
CA VAL A 35 -8.68 -10.71 -10.73
C VAL A 35 -9.55 -11.81 -10.10
N LEU A 36 -10.86 -11.83 -10.39
CA LEU A 36 -11.77 -12.87 -9.90
C LEU A 36 -11.35 -14.27 -10.33
N HIS A 37 -10.91 -14.43 -11.59
CA HIS A 37 -10.40 -15.70 -12.07
C HIS A 37 -9.21 -16.18 -11.22
N SER A 38 -8.26 -15.29 -10.95
CA SER A 38 -7.09 -15.59 -10.10
C SER A 38 -7.49 -15.93 -8.67
N LEU A 39 -8.39 -15.16 -8.06
CA LEU A 39 -8.90 -15.40 -6.71
C LEU A 39 -9.60 -16.76 -6.60
N LEU A 40 -10.49 -17.07 -7.54
CA LEU A 40 -11.21 -18.36 -7.58
C LEU A 40 -10.25 -19.55 -7.69
N ARG A 41 -9.22 -19.43 -8.53
CA ARG A 41 -8.18 -20.47 -8.62
C ARG A 41 -7.41 -20.62 -7.30
N THR A 42 -7.03 -19.53 -6.69
CA THR A 42 -6.29 -19.54 -5.42
C THR A 42 -7.06 -20.21 -4.30
N VAL A 43 -8.40 -20.06 -4.27
CA VAL A 43 -9.26 -20.75 -3.32
C VAL A 43 -9.65 -22.17 -3.72
N GLY A 44 -9.05 -22.71 -4.81
CA GLY A 44 -9.16 -24.10 -5.20
C GLY A 44 -10.27 -24.42 -6.21
N ILE A 45 -10.82 -23.44 -6.92
CA ILE A 45 -11.78 -23.69 -8.00
C ILE A 45 -11.02 -24.02 -9.28
N PRO A 46 -11.27 -25.17 -9.92
CA PRO A 46 -10.65 -25.55 -11.19
C PRO A 46 -11.04 -24.61 -12.34
N ASP A 47 -10.15 -24.42 -13.30
CA ASP A 47 -10.34 -23.48 -14.43
C ASP A 47 -11.60 -23.78 -15.26
N ASP A 48 -11.90 -25.06 -15.46
CA ASP A 48 -13.08 -25.53 -16.20
C ASP A 48 -14.42 -25.22 -15.53
N ARG A 49 -14.39 -24.86 -14.26
CA ARG A 49 -15.56 -24.44 -13.48
C ARG A 49 -15.67 -22.93 -13.29
N ILE A 50 -14.69 -22.16 -13.73
CA ILE A 50 -14.71 -20.70 -13.65
C ILE A 50 -15.41 -20.13 -14.89
N PRO A 51 -16.57 -19.46 -14.75
CA PRO A 51 -17.27 -18.87 -15.90
C PRO A 51 -16.45 -17.77 -16.58
N ASP A 52 -16.69 -17.56 -17.89
CA ASP A 52 -16.03 -16.47 -18.63
C ASP A 52 -16.64 -15.10 -18.34
N ASP A 53 -17.91 -15.07 -17.99
CA ASP A 53 -18.68 -13.86 -17.73
C ASP A 53 -18.38 -13.28 -16.33
N LEU A 54 -18.21 -11.95 -16.25
CA LEU A 54 -17.89 -11.23 -15.00
C LEU A 54 -18.97 -11.42 -13.93
N GLU A 55 -20.24 -11.34 -14.30
CA GLU A 55 -21.35 -11.41 -13.34
C GLU A 55 -21.44 -12.80 -12.71
N ARG A 56 -21.27 -13.85 -13.53
CA ARG A 56 -21.24 -15.23 -13.05
C ARG A 56 -20.01 -15.51 -12.20
N ARG A 57 -18.84 -14.96 -12.56
CA ARG A 57 -17.63 -15.02 -11.70
C ARG A 57 -17.86 -14.37 -10.36
N THR A 58 -18.48 -13.19 -10.35
CA THR A 58 -18.83 -12.47 -9.13
C THR A 58 -19.77 -13.28 -8.25
N THR A 59 -20.79 -13.89 -8.85
CA THR A 59 -21.73 -14.77 -8.13
C THR A 59 -21.04 -16.00 -7.55
N LEU A 60 -20.17 -16.66 -8.33
CA LEU A 60 -19.38 -17.79 -7.86
C LEU A 60 -18.45 -17.40 -6.72
N TRP A 61 -17.74 -16.26 -6.85
CA TRP A 61 -16.87 -15.73 -5.82
C TRP A 61 -17.62 -15.49 -4.50
N ARG A 62 -18.77 -14.83 -4.58
CA ARG A 62 -19.63 -14.59 -3.41
C ARG A 62 -20.10 -15.88 -2.76
N THR A 63 -20.46 -16.87 -3.55
CA THR A 63 -20.88 -18.20 -3.05
C THR A 63 -19.73 -18.91 -2.34
N VAL A 64 -18.53 -18.87 -2.90
CA VAL A 64 -17.35 -19.53 -2.32
C VAL A 64 -16.87 -18.81 -1.07
N SER A 65 -16.89 -17.49 -1.06
CA SER A 65 -16.46 -16.69 0.10
C SER A 65 -17.47 -16.70 1.24
N ALA A 66 -18.75 -16.95 0.97
CA ALA A 66 -19.82 -16.95 1.99
C ALA A 66 -19.62 -17.98 3.12
N GLN A 67 -18.84 -19.03 2.86
CA GLN A 67 -18.60 -20.11 3.82
C GLN A 67 -17.14 -20.12 4.35
N ARG A 68 -16.41 -19.01 4.22
CA ARG A 68 -14.99 -18.93 4.55
C ARG A 68 -14.69 -17.69 5.38
N LYS A 69 -13.61 -17.79 6.14
CA LYS A 69 -12.99 -16.67 6.85
C LYS A 69 -11.73 -16.22 6.11
N LEU A 70 -11.91 -15.31 5.17
CA LEU A 70 -10.85 -14.84 4.28
C LEU A 70 -10.43 -13.41 4.64
N LEU A 71 -9.12 -13.16 4.65
CA LEU A 71 -8.55 -11.82 4.63
C LEU A 71 -8.17 -11.47 3.19
N LEU A 72 -8.82 -10.48 2.62
CA LEU A 72 -8.57 -10.01 1.27
C LEU A 72 -7.91 -8.63 1.32
N LEU A 73 -6.70 -8.52 0.81
CA LEU A 73 -5.98 -7.25 0.68
C LEU A 73 -5.94 -6.84 -0.79
N LEU A 74 -6.70 -5.80 -1.12
CA LEU A 74 -6.78 -5.20 -2.45
C LEU A 74 -5.97 -3.89 -2.46
N ASP A 75 -4.77 -3.95 -3.01
CA ASP A 75 -3.84 -2.82 -3.01
C ASP A 75 -3.98 -1.99 -4.29
N ASN A 76 -3.78 -0.68 -4.17
CA ASN A 76 -3.72 0.24 -5.29
C ASN A 76 -4.99 0.24 -6.18
N ALA A 77 -6.17 0.28 -5.56
CA ALA A 77 -7.45 0.30 -6.25
C ALA A 77 -7.69 1.63 -6.97
N ALA A 78 -8.20 1.57 -8.21
CA ALA A 78 -8.50 2.75 -9.03
C ALA A 78 -9.82 3.41 -8.62
N ASP A 79 -10.89 2.64 -8.51
CA ASP A 79 -12.25 3.09 -8.25
C ASP A 79 -13.14 1.98 -7.65
N ALA A 80 -14.35 2.36 -7.28
CA ALA A 80 -15.33 1.44 -6.71
C ALA A 80 -15.84 0.39 -7.72
N ALA A 81 -15.86 0.70 -9.01
CA ALA A 81 -16.31 -0.24 -10.05
C ALA A 81 -15.35 -1.42 -10.18
N GLN A 82 -14.04 -1.15 -10.05
CA GLN A 82 -13.01 -2.19 -10.03
C GLN A 82 -13.16 -3.11 -8.80
N VAL A 83 -13.45 -2.55 -7.64
CA VAL A 83 -13.45 -3.26 -6.35
C VAL A 83 -14.73 -4.02 -6.06
N ARG A 84 -15.89 -3.44 -6.37
CA ARG A 84 -17.20 -3.98 -5.99
C ARG A 84 -17.43 -5.45 -6.36
N PRO A 85 -17.02 -5.95 -7.55
CA PRO A 85 -17.15 -7.37 -7.88
C PRO A 85 -16.28 -8.30 -7.03
N LEU A 86 -15.18 -7.77 -6.46
CA LEU A 86 -14.17 -8.53 -5.72
C LEU A 86 -14.52 -8.70 -4.23
N LEU A 87 -15.48 -7.93 -3.73
CA LEU A 87 -15.85 -7.98 -2.32
C LEU A 87 -16.51 -9.33 -1.97
N PRO A 88 -16.07 -9.98 -0.88
CA PRO A 88 -16.67 -11.22 -0.39
C PRO A 88 -18.09 -10.95 0.15
N ALA A 89 -18.89 -12.02 0.27
CA ALA A 89 -20.28 -11.93 0.74
C ALA A 89 -20.45 -12.25 2.23
N SER A 90 -19.41 -12.75 2.91
CA SER A 90 -19.47 -13.15 4.32
C SER A 90 -19.05 -12.03 5.25
N GLU A 91 -19.75 -11.87 6.36
CA GLU A 91 -19.35 -11.01 7.48
C GLU A 91 -18.09 -11.53 8.20
N ASP A 92 -17.80 -12.81 8.06
CA ASP A 92 -16.57 -13.44 8.57
C ASP A 92 -15.33 -13.15 7.71
N CYS A 93 -15.49 -12.50 6.55
CA CYS A 93 -14.40 -12.05 5.71
C CYS A 93 -14.05 -10.57 5.99
N LEU A 94 -12.77 -10.24 5.90
CA LEU A 94 -12.32 -8.85 5.92
C LEU A 94 -11.67 -8.48 4.60
N ALA A 95 -12.15 -7.42 3.96
CA ALA A 95 -11.51 -6.82 2.82
C ALA A 95 -10.83 -5.50 3.23
N ILE A 96 -9.52 -5.44 3.08
CA ILE A 96 -8.72 -4.21 3.28
C ILE A 96 -8.37 -3.66 1.91
N LEU A 97 -8.75 -2.41 1.66
CA LEU A 97 -8.48 -1.73 0.41
C LEU A 97 -7.51 -0.58 0.63
N THR A 98 -6.57 -0.42 -0.27
CA THR A 98 -5.79 0.81 -0.38
C THR A 98 -6.07 1.50 -1.70
N GLY A 99 -6.09 2.82 -1.70
CA GLY A 99 -6.33 3.61 -2.90
C GLY A 99 -6.01 5.08 -2.66
N ARG A 100 -5.96 5.85 -3.74
CA ARG A 100 -5.70 7.29 -3.68
C ARG A 100 -6.98 8.13 -3.69
N VAL A 101 -8.11 7.48 -4.01
CA VAL A 101 -9.42 8.12 -4.12
C VAL A 101 -10.35 7.51 -3.08
N ARG A 102 -11.17 8.35 -2.46
CA ARG A 102 -12.21 7.90 -1.55
C ARG A 102 -13.38 7.34 -2.36
N MET A 103 -13.69 6.06 -2.16
CA MET A 103 -14.72 5.33 -2.91
C MET A 103 -16.03 5.33 -2.12
N LEU A 104 -16.75 6.47 -2.13
CA LEU A 104 -17.99 6.66 -1.36
C LEU A 104 -19.12 5.72 -1.78
N GLU A 105 -19.02 5.11 -2.95
CA GLU A 105 -19.99 4.17 -3.52
C GLU A 105 -19.90 2.76 -2.92
N LEU A 106 -18.93 2.50 -2.03
CA LEU A 106 -18.80 1.24 -1.32
C LEU A 106 -19.58 1.30 -0.01
N ASP A 107 -20.79 0.75 -0.03
CA ASP A 107 -21.65 0.68 1.13
C ASP A 107 -21.02 -0.16 2.24
N GLY A 108 -21.11 0.31 3.48
CA GLY A 108 -20.55 -0.38 4.66
C GLY A 108 -19.02 -0.33 4.78
N ALA A 109 -18.33 0.40 3.90
CA ALA A 109 -16.89 0.58 4.02
C ALA A 109 -16.55 1.60 5.09
N GLU A 110 -15.64 1.22 5.99
CA GLU A 110 -15.03 2.14 6.96
C GLU A 110 -13.78 2.78 6.36
N TRP A 111 -13.68 4.11 6.47
CA TRP A 111 -12.62 4.88 5.86
C TRP A 111 -11.59 5.34 6.88
N LEU A 112 -10.36 4.88 6.70
CA LEU A 112 -9.21 5.33 7.48
C LEU A 112 -8.35 6.27 6.63
N PRO A 113 -8.48 7.61 6.80
CA PRO A 113 -7.62 8.55 6.09
C PRO A 113 -6.19 8.48 6.65
N LEU A 114 -5.22 8.15 5.81
CA LEU A 114 -3.81 8.19 6.18
C LEU A 114 -3.28 9.59 5.95
N GLY A 115 -2.93 10.27 7.03
CA GLY A 115 -2.26 11.57 7.01
C GLY A 115 -0.75 11.46 6.83
N LEU A 116 -0.08 12.62 6.88
CA LEU A 116 1.37 12.68 6.97
C LEU A 116 1.82 12.17 8.34
N LEU A 117 3.02 11.62 8.40
CA LEU A 117 3.64 11.26 9.68
C LEU A 117 3.85 12.51 10.53
N SER A 118 3.65 12.37 11.83
CA SER A 118 4.06 13.40 12.79
C SER A 118 5.60 13.56 12.79
N ALA A 119 6.11 14.63 13.37
CA ALA A 119 7.56 14.82 13.53
C ALA A 119 8.18 13.69 14.36
N GLU A 120 7.47 13.23 15.39
CA GLU A 120 7.89 12.14 16.26
C GLU A 120 7.91 10.79 15.50
N ASP A 121 6.85 10.49 14.75
CA ASP A 121 6.78 9.26 13.92
C ASP A 121 7.85 9.26 12.83
N SER A 122 8.11 10.41 12.20
CA SER A 122 9.15 10.57 11.20
C SER A 122 10.54 10.30 11.80
N THR A 123 10.82 10.83 13.00
CA THR A 123 12.05 10.58 13.72
C THR A 123 12.18 9.11 14.12
N THR A 124 11.10 8.52 14.60
CA THR A 124 11.04 7.08 14.94
C THR A 124 11.33 6.21 13.73
N LEU A 125 10.72 6.52 12.58
CA LEU A 125 10.98 5.81 11.32
C LEU A 125 12.45 5.90 10.92
N LEU A 126 13.02 7.11 10.94
CA LEU A 126 14.43 7.34 10.62
C LEU A 126 15.36 6.60 11.59
N THR A 127 15.03 6.58 12.88
CA THR A 127 15.81 5.85 13.90
C THR A 127 15.82 4.35 13.63
N ARG A 128 14.68 3.77 13.25
CA ARG A 128 14.61 2.35 12.89
C ARG A 128 15.42 2.01 11.63
N MET A 129 15.53 2.96 10.70
CA MET A 129 16.25 2.75 9.44
C MET A 129 17.75 2.99 9.55
N LEU A 130 18.17 4.00 10.28
CA LEU A 130 19.56 4.44 10.37
C LEU A 130 20.30 3.83 11.59
N GLY A 131 19.57 3.30 12.54
CA GLY A 131 20.08 2.78 13.81
C GLY A 131 20.09 3.83 14.91
N ALA A 132 19.88 3.39 16.17
CA ALA A 132 19.79 4.26 17.34
C ALA A 132 21.10 5.01 17.63
N ASP A 133 22.23 4.35 17.46
CA ASP A 133 23.56 4.93 17.74
C ASP A 133 23.81 6.16 16.85
N ARG A 134 23.53 6.05 15.56
CA ARG A 134 23.74 7.13 14.60
C ARG A 134 22.77 8.29 14.84
N THR A 135 21.50 8.00 15.08
CA THR A 135 20.48 9.04 15.30
C THR A 135 20.68 9.76 16.62
N SER A 136 21.20 9.09 17.66
CA SER A 136 21.56 9.69 18.94
C SER A 136 22.80 10.59 18.85
N ALA A 137 23.75 10.23 17.98
CA ALA A 137 24.95 11.05 17.76
C ALA A 137 24.62 12.38 17.03
N GLU A 138 23.57 12.41 16.21
CA GLU A 138 23.26 13.55 15.33
C GLU A 138 21.77 13.93 15.33
N PRO A 139 21.17 14.27 16.49
CA PRO A 139 19.72 14.47 16.61
C PRO A 139 19.21 15.64 15.76
N GLN A 140 20.02 16.70 15.60
CA GLN A 140 19.64 17.86 14.78
C GLN A 140 19.57 17.53 13.30
N ALA A 141 20.46 16.68 12.78
CA ALA A 141 20.44 16.25 11.41
C ALA A 141 19.24 15.32 11.12
N VAL A 142 18.87 14.49 12.08
CA VAL A 142 17.68 13.62 11.99
C VAL A 142 16.40 14.49 11.93
N ASP A 143 16.28 15.50 12.79
CA ASP A 143 15.14 16.42 12.78
C ASP A 143 15.05 17.20 11.44
N GLN A 144 16.17 17.68 10.94
CA GLN A 144 16.22 18.36 9.64
C GLN A 144 15.82 17.42 8.50
N LEU A 145 16.28 16.17 8.51
CA LEU A 145 15.91 15.18 7.51
C LEU A 145 14.41 14.85 7.59
N ALA A 146 13.85 14.67 8.79
CA ALA A 146 12.42 14.44 8.99
C ALA A 146 11.58 15.58 8.40
N ARG A 147 11.98 16.83 8.62
CA ARG A 147 11.32 18.01 8.02
C ARG A 147 11.42 18.04 6.50
N LEU A 148 12.58 17.70 5.93
CA LEU A 148 12.76 17.62 4.47
C LEU A 148 11.89 16.55 3.82
N CYS A 149 11.61 15.46 4.52
CA CYS A 149 10.68 14.41 4.09
C CYS A 149 9.21 14.83 4.14
N CYS A 150 8.88 15.99 4.72
CA CYS A 150 7.52 16.52 4.83
C CYS A 150 6.50 15.54 5.41
N GLY A 151 6.91 14.65 6.31
CA GLY A 151 6.05 13.62 6.90
C GLY A 151 5.64 12.49 5.96
N LEU A 152 6.28 12.37 4.80
CA LEU A 152 6.04 11.27 3.86
C LEU A 152 6.99 10.10 4.16
N PRO A 153 6.48 8.86 4.35
CA PRO A 153 7.31 7.70 4.63
C PRO A 153 8.29 7.36 3.50
N SER A 154 7.86 7.54 2.25
CA SER A 154 8.64 7.15 1.06
C SER A 154 9.99 7.88 0.91
N PRO A 155 10.08 9.21 1.06
CA PRO A 155 11.37 9.91 1.08
C PRO A 155 12.26 9.48 2.23
N CYS A 156 11.70 9.15 3.40
CA CYS A 156 12.46 8.64 4.54
C CYS A 156 13.02 7.24 4.23
N ALA A 157 12.23 6.40 3.56
CA ALA A 157 12.60 5.03 3.23
C ALA A 157 13.57 4.93 2.04
N SER A 158 13.64 5.96 1.20
CA SER A 158 14.52 6.01 0.04
C SER A 158 15.34 7.32 0.07
N PRO A 159 16.31 7.43 0.98
CA PRO A 159 17.15 8.62 1.03
C PRO A 159 17.87 8.78 -0.32
N PRO A 160 18.14 10.02 -0.76
CA PRO A 160 18.78 10.28 -2.03
C PRO A 160 20.13 9.53 -2.11
N PRO A 161 20.52 9.07 -3.31
CA PRO A 161 21.78 8.37 -3.49
C PRO A 161 22.93 9.25 -3.00
N GLY A 162 23.70 8.76 -2.03
CA GLY A 162 24.74 9.49 -1.30
C GLY A 162 24.49 9.53 0.20
N CYS A 163 23.26 9.44 0.69
CA CYS A 163 22.99 9.38 2.11
C CYS A 163 23.17 7.97 2.70
N ALA A 164 22.88 6.93 1.93
CA ALA A 164 22.97 5.56 2.40
C ALA A 164 24.39 4.95 2.32
N THR A 165 25.28 5.56 1.53
CA THR A 165 26.63 5.04 1.27
C THR A 165 27.76 5.88 1.88
N ALA A 166 27.45 6.98 2.58
CA ALA A 166 28.47 7.73 3.29
C ALA A 166 29.02 6.88 4.45
N PRO A 167 30.35 6.64 4.53
CA PRO A 167 30.96 6.08 5.73
C PRO A 167 30.58 6.93 6.92
N ALA A 168 30.49 6.33 8.12
CA ALA A 168 30.12 6.99 9.38
C ALA A 168 31.05 8.18 9.68
N GLY A 169 30.73 9.33 9.06
CA GLY A 169 31.36 10.61 9.29
C GLY A 169 30.33 11.59 9.85
N PRO A 170 30.76 12.62 10.58
CA PRO A 170 29.83 13.60 11.16
C PRO A 170 28.98 14.23 10.06
N SER A 171 27.68 14.41 10.32
CA SER A 171 26.66 14.90 9.36
C SER A 171 26.82 16.36 8.95
N SER A 172 27.83 17.05 9.48
CA SER A 172 28.21 18.39 9.00
C SER A 172 28.53 18.44 7.50
N THR A 173 28.70 17.26 6.84
CA THR A 173 28.87 17.14 5.39
C THR A 173 27.53 17.02 4.61
N TRP A 174 26.40 16.99 5.31
CA TRP A 174 25.07 17.09 4.69
C TRP A 174 24.78 18.57 4.36
N SER A 175 25.76 19.23 3.73
CA SER A 175 25.59 20.61 3.31
C SER A 175 24.47 20.67 2.29
N THR A 176 23.54 21.50 2.59
CA THR A 176 22.49 22.07 1.76
C THR A 176 23.03 22.41 0.36
N GLY A 177 23.02 21.43 -0.52
CA GLY A 177 22.97 21.69 -1.94
C GLY A 177 21.63 22.37 -2.19
N SER A 178 21.61 23.70 -2.25
CA SER A 178 20.44 24.45 -2.70
C SER A 178 19.93 23.79 -4.00
N PRO A 179 18.63 23.47 -4.09
CA PRO A 179 18.07 23.05 -5.36
C PRO A 179 18.23 24.24 -6.32
N THR A 180 19.16 24.15 -7.25
CA THR A 180 19.20 25.03 -8.41
C THR A 180 17.86 24.88 -9.10
N ARG A 181 17.02 25.90 -9.05
CA ARG A 181 15.79 26.05 -9.82
C ARG A 181 16.15 25.74 -11.27
N PRO A 182 15.47 24.81 -11.95
CA PRO A 182 15.56 24.73 -13.38
C PRO A 182 15.03 26.03 -13.96
N GLY A 183 15.88 26.70 -14.69
CA GLY A 183 15.60 27.95 -15.37
C GLY A 183 14.37 27.85 -16.26
N GLY A 184 13.57 28.90 -16.26
CA GLY A 184 12.37 29.05 -17.04
C GLY A 184 12.61 28.81 -18.53
N CYS A 185 11.74 28.03 -19.10
CA CYS A 185 11.56 27.95 -20.55
C CYS A 185 10.81 29.21 -20.97
N GLY A 186 11.55 30.17 -21.55
CA GLY A 186 11.00 31.32 -22.22
C GLY A 186 10.78 31.02 -23.71
N ARG A 187 9.59 31.44 -24.16
CA ARG A 187 9.08 31.60 -25.54
C ARG A 187 8.68 30.33 -26.28
#